data_625acbb7bb8d3f9c1e9e27fcbca602cc
#
_entry.id   625acbb7bb8d3f9c1e9e27fcbca602cc
#
_cell.length_a   1.000
_cell.length_b   1.000
_cell.length_c   1.000
_cell.angle_alpha   90.00
_cell.angle_beta   90.00
_cell.angle_gamma   90.00
#
_symmetry.space_group_name_H-M   'P 1'
#
loop_
_entity.id
_entity.type
_entity.pdbx_description
1 polymer ?
#
loop_
_entity_poly.entity_id
_entity_poly.type
_entity_poly.pdbx_seq_one_letter_code
_entity_poly.pdbx_strand_id
1 'polypeptide(L)'
;MTDSMPVSLIEDPASQSIAPPLSPLMLSIRRFRKHRMAMFGFSLLMVLVIYISVAGIFSRGYCAPIKQDLTGEAWANCNDTSLKLQPPSADHIFGTDVIGRDIFARTIYGGQISLLIGISAAIVEVVLGALIGALAAYYGGWVDSLLMRFTEAMLNIPSLFLLIIGARFFGGSLPDINIFGRELSGGVIVIILIIGATSWMYLARIVRANVLSLRERDYVSAARALGSSDRRIILSHLLPNTTAPLIVSATLGVANAILSEAYVSFL
;
A
#
# COMPACT_ATOMS: atom_id res chain seq x y z
N MET A 1 -26.36 17.55 -74.16
CA MET A 1 -25.71 18.21 -73.01
C MET A 1 -25.75 17.23 -71.88
N THR A 2 -24.73 16.39 -71.76
CA THR A 2 -24.56 15.42 -70.70
C THR A 2 -23.52 16.00 -69.74
N ASP A 3 -24.03 16.47 -68.62
CA ASP A 3 -23.22 17.07 -67.59
C ASP A 3 -22.52 15.94 -66.77
N SER A 4 -21.22 15.77 -66.98
CA SER A 4 -20.39 14.83 -66.28
C SER A 4 -20.02 15.39 -64.93
N MET A 5 -20.64 14.89 -63.86
CA MET A 5 -20.20 15.17 -62.49
C MET A 5 -18.71 14.82 -62.32
N PRO A 6 -17.89 15.66 -61.66
CA PRO A 6 -16.50 15.37 -61.38
C PRO A 6 -16.41 14.29 -60.30
N VAL A 7 -15.77 13.18 -60.64
CA VAL A 7 -15.35 12.12 -59.73
C VAL A 7 -14.12 12.60 -58.94
N SER A 8 -14.35 13.53 -58.03
CA SER A 8 -13.30 13.93 -57.07
C SER A 8 -13.96 14.13 -55.73
N LEU A 9 -13.70 13.21 -54.82
CA LEU A 9 -13.79 13.28 -53.36
C LEU A 9 -14.27 11.93 -52.78
N ILE A 10 -13.75 10.82 -53.30
CA ILE A 10 -13.65 9.63 -52.50
C ILE A 10 -12.29 9.72 -51.79
N GLU A 11 -12.23 10.45 -50.67
CA GLU A 11 -11.10 10.32 -49.75
C GLU A 11 -10.98 8.85 -49.37
N ASP A 12 -9.90 8.23 -49.74
CA ASP A 12 -9.57 6.85 -49.44
C ASP A 12 -9.54 6.69 -47.90
N PRO A 13 -10.49 5.94 -47.30
CA PRO A 13 -10.51 5.73 -45.86
C PRO A 13 -9.28 5.00 -45.32
N ALA A 14 -8.40 4.52 -46.22
CA ALA A 14 -7.13 3.86 -45.86
C ALA A 14 -6.00 4.84 -45.50
N SER A 15 -6.15 6.16 -45.72
CA SER A 15 -5.12 7.14 -45.38
C SER A 15 -5.18 7.72 -43.97
N GLN A 16 -6.16 7.31 -43.16
CA GLN A 16 -6.15 7.65 -41.74
C GLN A 16 -5.05 6.79 -41.09
N SER A 17 -3.90 7.40 -40.84
CA SER A 17 -2.82 6.81 -40.06
C SER A 17 -3.38 6.42 -38.69
N ILE A 18 -3.77 5.15 -38.52
CA ILE A 18 -4.20 4.60 -37.23
C ILE A 18 -2.97 4.65 -36.32
N ALA A 19 -2.91 5.68 -35.49
CA ALA A 19 -1.87 5.78 -34.48
C ALA A 19 -1.84 4.44 -33.68
N PRO A 20 -0.66 3.87 -33.45
CA PRO A 20 -0.56 2.58 -32.76
C PRO A 20 -1.30 2.63 -31.44
N PRO A 21 -2.05 1.58 -31.06
CA PRO A 21 -2.82 1.57 -29.83
C PRO A 21 -1.89 1.79 -28.65
N LEU A 22 -2.16 2.84 -27.86
CA LEU A 22 -1.41 3.14 -26.64
C LEU A 22 -1.50 1.95 -25.68
N SER A 23 -0.39 1.59 -25.04
CA SER A 23 -0.40 0.54 -24.03
C SER A 23 -1.41 0.87 -22.91
N PRO A 24 -2.06 -0.12 -22.29
CA PRO A 24 -3.03 0.08 -21.20
C PRO A 24 -2.47 0.94 -20.06
N LEU A 25 -1.19 0.79 -19.74
CA LEU A 25 -0.49 1.56 -18.73
C LEU A 25 -0.38 3.04 -19.12
N MET A 26 -0.04 3.33 -20.38
CA MET A 26 0.04 4.71 -20.89
C MET A 26 -1.33 5.40 -20.86
N LEU A 27 -2.39 4.67 -21.19
CA LEU A 27 -3.76 5.18 -21.11
C LEU A 27 -4.15 5.50 -19.66
N SER A 28 -3.79 4.63 -18.71
CA SER A 28 -4.06 4.84 -17.28
C SER A 28 -3.32 6.06 -16.74
N ILE A 29 -2.03 6.21 -17.06
CA ILE A 29 -1.23 7.40 -16.68
C ILE A 29 -1.83 8.67 -17.28
N ARG A 30 -2.23 8.63 -18.54
CA ARG A 30 -2.83 9.80 -19.23
C ARG A 30 -4.16 10.20 -18.58
N ARG A 31 -5.01 9.23 -18.21
CA ARG A 31 -6.27 9.47 -17.49
C ARG A 31 -6.01 10.04 -16.10
N PHE A 32 -5.06 9.47 -15.35
CA PHE A 32 -4.66 9.94 -14.03
C PHE A 32 -4.19 11.39 -14.06
N ARG A 33 -3.29 11.75 -15.00
CA ARG A 33 -2.79 13.12 -15.16
C ARG A 33 -3.86 14.15 -15.54
N LYS A 34 -4.94 13.71 -16.18
CA LYS A 34 -6.09 14.58 -16.51
C LYS A 34 -7.04 14.78 -15.33
N HIS A 35 -6.99 13.94 -14.31
CA HIS A 35 -7.89 14.00 -13.17
C HIS A 35 -7.32 14.95 -12.09
N ARG A 36 -7.84 16.18 -12.02
CA ARG A 36 -7.30 17.24 -11.15
C ARG A 36 -7.22 16.84 -9.68
N MET A 37 -8.26 16.20 -9.12
CA MET A 37 -8.29 15.76 -7.72
C MET A 37 -7.27 14.65 -7.46
N ALA A 38 -7.07 13.73 -8.39
CA ALA A 38 -6.06 12.68 -8.26
C ALA A 38 -4.64 13.27 -8.26
N MET A 39 -4.37 14.25 -9.14
CA MET A 39 -3.10 14.97 -9.16
C MET A 39 -2.86 15.78 -7.89
N PHE A 40 -3.90 16.44 -7.36
CA PHE A 40 -3.78 17.16 -6.09
C PHE A 40 -3.45 16.21 -4.93
N GLY A 41 -4.20 15.10 -4.77
CA GLY A 41 -3.93 14.10 -3.73
C GLY A 41 -2.54 13.47 -3.87
N PHE A 42 -2.14 13.14 -5.10
CA PHE A 42 -0.80 12.61 -5.37
C PHE A 42 0.30 13.61 -5.01
N SER A 43 0.15 14.89 -5.39
CA SER A 43 1.12 15.94 -5.06
C SER A 43 1.23 16.14 -3.56
N LEU A 44 0.12 16.19 -2.83
CA LEU A 44 0.11 16.31 -1.37
C LEU A 44 0.84 15.14 -0.70
N LEU A 45 0.54 13.92 -1.14
CA LEU A 45 1.18 12.70 -0.62
C LEU A 45 2.68 12.70 -0.92
N MET A 46 3.08 13.07 -2.14
CA MET A 46 4.50 13.18 -2.51
C MET A 46 5.24 14.22 -1.68
N VAL A 47 4.64 15.39 -1.45
CA VAL A 47 5.22 16.43 -0.58
C VAL A 47 5.43 15.89 0.83
N LEU A 48 4.43 15.19 1.39
CA LEU A 48 4.52 14.61 2.72
C LEU A 48 5.61 13.53 2.81
N VAL A 49 5.67 12.62 1.84
CA VAL A 49 6.70 11.56 1.80
C VAL A 49 8.09 12.15 1.64
N ILE A 50 8.26 13.14 0.75
CA ILE A 50 9.53 13.84 0.56
C ILE A 50 9.92 14.57 1.84
N TYR A 51 8.98 15.31 2.46
CA TYR A 51 9.22 16.02 3.71
C TYR A 51 9.73 15.08 4.81
N ILE A 52 9.01 13.97 5.08
CA ILE A 52 9.40 13.00 6.11
C ILE A 52 10.75 12.35 5.78
N SER A 53 11.03 12.02 4.52
CA SER A 53 12.28 11.39 4.11
C SER A 53 13.46 12.34 4.20
N VAL A 54 13.32 13.56 3.67
CA VAL A 54 14.39 14.57 3.64
C VAL A 54 14.65 15.10 5.04
N ALA A 55 13.60 15.45 5.79
CA ALA A 55 13.75 15.95 7.16
C ALA A 55 14.41 14.89 8.07
N GLY A 56 14.17 13.59 7.82
CA GLY A 56 14.84 12.51 8.54
C GLY A 56 16.36 12.47 8.35
N ILE A 57 16.86 12.89 7.18
CA ILE A 57 18.31 12.96 6.92
C ILE A 57 18.94 14.13 7.69
N PHE A 58 18.21 15.24 7.81
CA PHE A 58 18.70 16.47 8.44
C PHE A 58 18.36 16.57 9.93
N SER A 59 17.48 15.70 10.45
CA SER A 59 17.14 15.66 11.88
C SER A 59 18.33 15.14 12.68
N ARG A 60 19.04 16.08 13.33
CA ARG A 60 20.21 15.80 14.19
C ARG A 60 20.26 16.81 15.32
N GLY A 61 20.80 16.42 16.44
CA GLY A 61 21.00 17.29 17.56
C GLY A 61 21.94 16.68 18.60
N TYR A 62 22.41 17.51 19.51
CA TYR A 62 23.30 17.11 20.58
C TYR A 62 22.51 16.54 21.75
N CYS A 63 22.79 15.30 22.13
CA CYS A 63 22.17 14.66 23.29
C CYS A 63 23.07 14.84 24.52
N ALA A 64 22.72 15.79 25.40
CA ALA A 64 23.53 16.13 26.56
C ALA A 64 23.76 14.97 27.55
N PRO A 65 22.79 14.09 27.84
CA PRO A 65 23.02 12.96 28.75
C PRO A 65 24.12 12.01 28.32
N ILE A 66 24.27 11.77 27.01
CA ILE A 66 25.33 10.90 26.46
C ILE A 66 26.47 11.66 25.81
N LYS A 67 26.41 13.00 25.82
CA LYS A 67 27.42 13.91 25.28
C LYS A 67 27.81 13.60 23.83
N GLN A 68 26.85 13.31 22.99
CA GLN A 68 27.06 12.90 21.61
C GLN A 68 26.05 13.56 20.66
N ASP A 69 26.50 13.88 19.44
CA ASP A 69 25.61 14.26 18.35
C ASP A 69 24.88 13.03 17.81
N LEU A 70 23.58 13.10 17.75
CA LEU A 70 22.72 12.01 17.29
C LEU A 70 21.93 12.43 16.06
N THR A 71 21.57 11.43 15.25
CA THR A 71 20.75 11.60 14.04
C THR A 71 19.58 10.64 14.02
N GLY A 72 18.52 11.02 13.33
CA GLY A 72 17.38 10.13 13.05
C GLY A 72 16.74 9.59 14.33
N GLU A 73 16.62 8.26 14.39
CA GLU A 73 15.98 7.55 15.52
C GLU A 73 16.66 7.80 16.86
N ALA A 74 17.99 7.75 16.88
CA ALA A 74 18.76 7.95 18.09
C ALA A 74 18.54 9.37 18.66
N TRP A 75 18.44 10.39 17.79
CA TRP A 75 18.06 11.74 18.20
C TRP A 75 16.61 11.81 18.70
N ALA A 76 15.67 11.22 17.98
CA ALA A 76 14.26 11.18 18.38
C ALA A 76 14.03 10.51 19.74
N ASN A 77 14.90 9.60 20.15
CA ASN A 77 14.84 8.86 21.42
C ASN A 77 15.77 9.43 22.51
N CYS A 78 16.52 10.51 22.25
CA CYS A 78 17.34 11.15 23.27
C CYS A 78 16.48 11.75 24.38
N ASN A 79 16.66 11.29 25.62
CA ASN A 79 15.98 11.80 26.81
C ASN A 79 16.87 12.78 27.55
N ASP A 80 16.62 14.07 27.40
CA ASP A 80 17.29 15.11 28.17
C ASP A 80 16.31 15.80 29.12
N THR A 81 16.24 15.33 30.36
CA THR A 81 15.31 15.85 31.35
C THR A 81 15.52 17.31 31.71
N SER A 82 16.71 17.90 31.40
CA SER A 82 16.98 19.33 31.58
C SER A 82 16.21 20.19 30.58
N LEU A 83 15.84 19.61 29.44
CA LEU A 83 15.10 20.26 28.35
C LEU A 83 13.59 19.95 28.38
N LYS A 84 13.07 19.52 29.54
CA LYS A 84 11.66 19.15 29.70
C LYS A 84 10.74 20.33 29.40
N LEU A 85 9.71 20.06 28.52
CA LEU A 85 8.64 21.02 28.18
C LEU A 85 9.16 22.38 27.67
N GLN A 86 10.26 22.39 26.96
CA GLN A 86 10.74 23.61 26.30
C GLN A 86 9.80 24.02 25.16
N PRO A 87 9.51 25.33 25.04
CA PRO A 87 8.72 25.84 23.93
C PRO A 87 9.47 25.70 22.60
N PRO A 88 8.76 25.83 21.45
CA PRO A 88 9.40 25.90 20.14
C PRO A 88 10.52 26.95 20.07
N SER A 89 11.67 26.53 19.54
CA SER A 89 12.88 27.35 19.42
C SER A 89 13.65 26.99 18.15
N ALA A 90 14.76 27.69 17.88
CA ALA A 90 15.63 27.37 16.75
C ALA A 90 16.29 25.98 16.90
N ASP A 91 16.57 25.54 18.13
CA ASP A 91 17.17 24.24 18.43
C ASP A 91 16.12 23.12 18.49
N HIS A 92 14.90 23.45 18.88
CA HIS A 92 13.76 22.52 19.00
C HIS A 92 12.54 23.09 18.29
N ILE A 93 12.40 22.84 16.99
CA ILE A 93 11.37 23.45 16.12
C ILE A 93 9.94 23.29 16.67
N PHE A 94 9.61 22.13 17.24
CA PHE A 94 8.30 21.85 17.87
C PHE A 94 8.38 21.81 19.40
N GLY A 95 9.51 22.25 19.97
CA GLY A 95 9.76 22.11 21.40
C GLY A 95 10.08 20.68 21.81
N THR A 96 10.01 20.44 23.14
CA THR A 96 10.34 19.14 23.74
C THR A 96 9.18 18.58 24.55
N ASP A 97 9.16 17.25 24.73
CA ASP A 97 8.12 16.56 25.48
C ASP A 97 8.41 16.53 27.00
N VAL A 98 7.58 15.82 27.75
CA VAL A 98 7.64 15.71 29.22
C VAL A 98 8.92 15.05 29.75
N ILE A 99 9.70 14.40 28.92
CA ILE A 99 10.99 13.79 29.27
C ILE A 99 12.16 14.40 28.48
N GLY A 100 11.92 15.55 27.81
CA GLY A 100 12.94 16.32 27.14
C GLY A 100 13.34 15.80 25.77
N ARG A 101 12.51 15.00 25.10
CA ARG A 101 12.76 14.53 23.73
C ARG A 101 12.28 15.56 22.72
N ASP A 102 13.00 15.72 21.63
CA ASP A 102 12.63 16.63 20.55
C ASP A 102 11.39 16.14 19.79
N ILE A 103 10.32 16.95 19.80
CA ILE A 103 9.04 16.60 19.20
C ILE A 103 9.12 16.56 17.67
N PHE A 104 9.93 17.44 17.04
CA PHE A 104 10.11 17.44 15.59
C PHE A 104 10.78 16.15 15.12
N ALA A 105 11.90 15.76 15.76
CA ALA A 105 12.60 14.51 15.45
C ALA A 105 11.68 13.30 15.61
N ARG A 106 10.90 13.25 16.67
CA ARG A 106 9.90 12.18 16.91
C ARG A 106 8.81 12.14 15.86
N THR A 107 8.30 13.28 15.42
CA THR A 107 7.29 13.36 14.37
C THR A 107 7.82 12.82 13.04
N ILE A 108 9.05 13.19 12.69
CA ILE A 108 9.69 12.70 11.46
C ILE A 108 9.95 11.19 11.52
N TYR A 109 10.56 10.72 12.61
CA TYR A 109 10.86 9.31 12.79
C TYR A 109 9.57 8.45 12.85
N GLY A 110 8.59 8.88 13.66
CA GLY A 110 7.28 8.21 13.73
C GLY A 110 6.59 8.13 12.37
N GLY A 111 6.60 9.24 11.61
CA GLY A 111 6.05 9.26 10.26
C GLY A 111 6.72 8.26 9.30
N GLN A 112 8.04 8.07 9.40
CA GLN A 112 8.76 7.07 8.60
C GLN A 112 8.35 5.64 8.97
N ILE A 113 8.21 5.35 10.26
CA ILE A 113 7.76 4.04 10.74
C ILE A 113 6.31 3.78 10.34
N SER A 114 5.42 4.74 10.52
CA SER A 114 4.02 4.59 10.11
C SER A 114 3.85 4.36 8.60
N LEU A 115 4.63 5.05 7.75
CA LEU A 115 4.66 4.79 6.31
C LEU A 115 5.17 3.38 5.99
N LEU A 116 6.22 2.93 6.65
CA LEU A 116 6.76 1.59 6.48
C LEU A 116 5.72 0.52 6.85
N ILE A 117 5.08 0.67 8.01
CA ILE A 117 4.01 -0.24 8.48
C ILE A 117 2.86 -0.24 7.48
N GLY A 118 2.38 0.96 7.09
CA GLY A 118 1.26 1.10 6.18
C GLY A 118 1.50 0.42 4.83
N ILE A 119 2.63 0.69 4.20
CA ILE A 119 2.98 0.10 2.90
C ILE A 119 3.19 -1.41 3.02
N SER A 120 3.94 -1.86 4.03
CA SER A 120 4.23 -3.29 4.20
C SER A 120 2.98 -4.10 4.52
N ALA A 121 2.11 -3.61 5.40
CA ALA A 121 0.84 -4.25 5.71
C ALA A 121 -0.10 -4.31 4.50
N ALA A 122 -0.17 -3.22 3.70
CA ALA A 122 -0.95 -3.21 2.47
C ALA A 122 -0.41 -4.20 1.42
N ILE A 123 0.89 -4.40 1.32
CA ILE A 123 1.47 -5.44 0.44
C ILE A 123 1.01 -6.83 0.90
N VAL A 124 1.06 -7.13 2.20
CA VAL A 124 0.58 -8.41 2.75
C VAL A 124 -0.92 -8.59 2.47
N GLU A 125 -1.74 -7.56 2.71
CA GLU A 125 -3.17 -7.53 2.40
C GLU A 125 -3.44 -7.86 0.94
N VAL A 126 -2.75 -7.17 0.02
CA VAL A 126 -2.95 -7.33 -1.43
C VAL A 126 -2.53 -8.72 -1.89
N VAL A 127 -1.41 -9.21 -1.42
CA VAL A 127 -0.91 -10.55 -1.81
C VAL A 127 -1.88 -11.63 -1.33
N LEU A 128 -2.27 -11.61 -0.06
CA LEU A 128 -3.19 -12.60 0.50
C LEU A 128 -4.59 -12.51 -0.12
N GLY A 129 -5.14 -11.29 -0.22
CA GLY A 129 -6.46 -11.06 -0.77
C GLY A 129 -6.55 -11.43 -2.26
N ALA A 130 -5.55 -11.07 -3.05
CA ALA A 130 -5.48 -11.44 -4.46
C ALA A 130 -5.36 -12.94 -4.67
N LEU A 131 -4.49 -13.62 -3.93
CA LEU A 131 -4.29 -15.06 -4.05
C LEU A 131 -5.52 -15.83 -3.60
N ILE A 132 -6.03 -15.56 -2.41
CA ILE A 132 -7.19 -16.29 -1.86
C ILE A 132 -8.44 -16.05 -2.72
N GLY A 133 -8.70 -14.79 -3.10
CA GLY A 133 -9.84 -14.46 -3.95
C GLY A 133 -9.76 -15.08 -5.35
N ALA A 134 -8.57 -15.06 -5.97
CA ALA A 134 -8.36 -15.65 -7.28
C ALA A 134 -8.48 -17.18 -7.25
N LEU A 135 -7.88 -17.85 -6.26
CA LEU A 135 -7.97 -19.31 -6.11
C LEU A 135 -9.41 -19.76 -5.87
N ALA A 136 -10.13 -19.09 -4.97
CA ALA A 136 -11.54 -19.37 -4.69
C ALA A 136 -12.38 -19.27 -5.96
N ALA A 137 -12.27 -18.18 -6.71
CA ALA A 137 -13.04 -17.96 -7.93
C ALA A 137 -12.64 -18.88 -9.07
N TYR A 138 -11.35 -19.17 -9.24
CA TYR A 138 -10.85 -19.98 -10.37
C TYR A 138 -11.27 -21.45 -10.24
N TYR A 139 -11.01 -22.06 -9.09
CA TYR A 139 -11.34 -23.48 -8.88
C TYR A 139 -12.81 -23.70 -8.61
N GLY A 140 -13.48 -22.77 -7.92
CA GLY A 140 -14.91 -22.88 -7.61
C GLY A 140 -15.24 -24.06 -6.68
N GLY A 141 -16.51 -24.46 -6.67
CA GLY A 141 -16.99 -25.65 -5.94
C GLY A 141 -16.62 -25.65 -4.45
N TRP A 142 -16.04 -26.75 -3.97
CA TRP A 142 -15.68 -26.90 -2.56
C TRP A 142 -14.51 -26.00 -2.14
N VAL A 143 -13.56 -25.68 -3.05
CA VAL A 143 -12.42 -24.78 -2.78
C VAL A 143 -12.94 -23.38 -2.49
N ASP A 144 -13.85 -22.89 -3.32
CA ASP A 144 -14.51 -21.60 -3.12
C ASP A 144 -15.27 -21.57 -1.78
N SER A 145 -16.07 -22.59 -1.52
CA SER A 145 -16.84 -22.68 -0.29
C SER A 145 -15.95 -22.69 0.95
N LEU A 146 -14.86 -23.45 0.94
CA LEU A 146 -13.93 -23.52 2.07
C LEU A 146 -13.22 -22.18 2.31
N LEU A 147 -12.63 -21.59 1.26
CA LEU A 147 -11.89 -20.34 1.37
C LEU A 147 -12.79 -19.18 1.79
N MET A 148 -14.03 -19.12 1.26
CA MET A 148 -14.98 -18.08 1.64
C MET A 148 -15.53 -18.27 3.05
N ARG A 149 -15.80 -19.51 3.49
CA ARG A 149 -16.19 -19.77 4.90
C ARG A 149 -15.08 -19.38 5.87
N PHE A 150 -13.83 -19.70 5.54
CA PHE A 150 -12.69 -19.24 6.33
C PHE A 150 -12.61 -17.70 6.37
N THR A 151 -12.75 -17.04 5.21
CA THR A 151 -12.79 -15.57 5.11
C THR A 151 -13.91 -14.97 5.96
N GLU A 152 -15.12 -15.55 5.92
CA GLU A 152 -16.27 -15.11 6.73
C GLU A 152 -16.01 -15.32 8.22
N ALA A 153 -15.44 -16.46 8.61
CA ALA A 153 -15.09 -16.71 10.00
C ALA A 153 -14.10 -15.69 10.54
N MET A 154 -13.06 -15.38 9.76
CA MET A 154 -12.05 -14.36 10.12
C MET A 154 -12.64 -12.96 10.22
N LEU A 155 -13.60 -12.59 9.36
CA LEU A 155 -14.28 -11.29 9.40
C LEU A 155 -15.09 -11.06 10.70
N ASN A 156 -15.52 -12.14 11.37
CA ASN A 156 -16.26 -12.05 12.63
C ASN A 156 -15.35 -11.79 13.83
N ILE A 157 -14.03 -11.91 13.68
CA ILE A 157 -13.09 -11.63 14.75
C ILE A 157 -12.76 -10.13 14.75
N PRO A 158 -12.99 -9.39 15.83
CA PRO A 158 -12.66 -7.97 15.89
C PRO A 158 -11.15 -7.76 15.73
N SER A 159 -10.73 -7.10 14.65
CA SER A 159 -9.31 -6.91 14.29
C SER A 159 -8.50 -6.21 15.38
N LEU A 160 -9.09 -5.25 16.08
CA LEU A 160 -8.44 -4.55 17.20
C LEU A 160 -8.04 -5.50 18.35
N PHE A 161 -8.88 -6.49 18.69
CA PHE A 161 -8.52 -7.49 19.69
C PHE A 161 -7.34 -8.34 19.24
N LEU A 162 -7.32 -8.77 17.98
CA LEU A 162 -6.19 -9.51 17.41
C LEU A 162 -4.92 -8.68 17.43
N LEU A 163 -5.00 -7.39 17.12
CA LEU A 163 -3.87 -6.47 17.14
C LEU A 163 -3.30 -6.32 18.56
N ILE A 164 -4.14 -6.02 19.55
CA ILE A 164 -3.71 -5.83 20.94
C ILE A 164 -3.10 -7.12 21.50
N ILE A 165 -3.79 -8.25 21.34
CA ILE A 165 -3.33 -9.56 21.80
C ILE A 165 -2.02 -9.93 21.07
N GLY A 166 -1.99 -9.80 19.75
CA GLY A 166 -0.82 -10.12 18.94
C GLY A 166 0.40 -9.27 19.31
N ALA A 167 0.23 -7.95 19.42
CA ALA A 167 1.29 -7.06 19.86
C ALA A 167 1.80 -7.40 21.27
N ARG A 168 0.89 -7.74 22.18
CA ARG A 168 1.25 -8.08 23.57
C ARG A 168 2.00 -9.41 23.69
N PHE A 169 1.56 -10.45 22.96
CA PHE A 169 2.15 -11.80 23.06
C PHE A 169 3.36 -12.00 22.16
N PHE A 170 3.37 -11.38 20.98
CA PHE A 170 4.40 -11.60 19.96
C PHE A 170 5.34 -10.41 19.77
N GLY A 171 5.05 -9.23 20.33
CA GLY A 171 5.86 -8.02 20.13
C GLY A 171 7.32 -8.13 20.54
N GLY A 172 7.64 -9.03 21.50
CA GLY A 172 9.01 -9.32 21.92
C GLY A 172 9.54 -10.66 21.41
N SER A 173 8.80 -11.40 20.58
CA SER A 173 9.16 -12.76 20.16
C SER A 173 10.04 -12.79 18.91
N LEU A 174 10.04 -11.73 18.12
CA LEU A 174 10.88 -11.63 16.93
C LEU A 174 12.12 -10.79 17.25
N PRO A 175 13.29 -11.18 16.72
CA PRO A 175 14.50 -10.41 16.85
C PRO A 175 14.36 -9.10 16.04
N ASP A 176 15.10 -8.08 16.46
CA ASP A 176 15.24 -6.86 15.69
C ASP A 176 16.01 -7.18 14.40
N ILE A 177 15.53 -6.65 13.29
CA ILE A 177 16.10 -6.91 11.96
C ILE A 177 16.67 -5.61 11.42
N ASN A 178 17.90 -5.63 10.92
CA ASN A 178 18.50 -4.49 10.24
C ASN A 178 18.13 -4.52 8.76
N ILE A 179 17.32 -3.52 8.33
CA ILE A 179 16.91 -3.37 6.94
C ILE A 179 17.39 -1.99 6.45
N PHE A 180 18.22 -1.97 5.42
CA PHE A 180 18.82 -0.75 4.85
C PHE A 180 19.52 0.15 5.88
N GLY A 181 20.21 -0.47 6.87
CA GLY A 181 20.94 0.26 7.91
C GLY A 181 20.07 0.81 9.04
N ARG A 182 18.81 0.40 9.13
CA ARG A 182 17.88 0.70 10.23
C ARG A 182 17.51 -0.56 10.99
N GLU A 183 17.56 -0.47 12.30
CA GLU A 183 17.05 -1.51 13.18
C GLU A 183 15.53 -1.39 13.26
N LEU A 184 14.83 -2.38 12.72
CA LEU A 184 13.40 -2.53 12.88
C LEU A 184 13.13 -3.46 14.07
N SER A 185 12.48 -2.92 15.07
CA SER A 185 12.05 -3.71 16.22
C SER A 185 11.16 -4.87 15.79
N GLY A 186 11.38 -6.04 16.37
CA GLY A 186 10.53 -7.22 16.17
C GLY A 186 9.05 -6.92 16.40
N GLY A 187 8.72 -5.99 17.30
CA GLY A 187 7.37 -5.51 17.53
C GLY A 187 6.73 -4.85 16.30
N VAL A 188 7.47 -4.05 15.54
CA VAL A 188 7.00 -3.43 14.28
C VAL A 188 6.67 -4.50 13.25
N ILE A 189 7.49 -5.54 13.14
CA ILE A 189 7.26 -6.66 12.21
C ILE A 189 5.98 -7.41 12.58
N VAL A 190 5.77 -7.67 13.86
CA VAL A 190 4.53 -8.30 14.36
C VAL A 190 3.31 -7.46 14.01
N ILE A 191 3.35 -6.16 14.20
CA ILE A 191 2.24 -5.25 13.85
C ILE A 191 1.95 -5.31 12.35
N ILE A 192 2.96 -5.26 11.48
CA ILE A 192 2.83 -5.39 10.03
C ILE A 192 2.12 -6.69 9.65
N LEU A 193 2.57 -7.81 10.22
CA LEU A 193 2.02 -9.13 9.94
C LEU A 193 0.56 -9.24 10.40
N ILE A 194 0.23 -8.76 11.59
CA ILE A 194 -1.13 -8.85 12.12
C ILE A 194 -2.08 -7.96 11.31
N ILE A 195 -1.72 -6.69 11.04
CA ILE A 195 -2.54 -5.80 10.22
C ILE A 195 -2.75 -6.41 8.83
N GLY A 196 -1.69 -6.82 8.15
CA GLY A 196 -1.79 -7.41 6.82
C GLY A 196 -2.61 -8.71 6.81
N ALA A 197 -2.41 -9.58 7.83
CA ALA A 197 -3.14 -10.84 7.96
C ALA A 197 -4.60 -10.67 8.40
N THR A 198 -5.03 -9.49 8.83
CA THR A 198 -6.42 -9.21 9.22
C THR A 198 -7.15 -8.28 8.25
N SER A 199 -6.48 -7.75 7.24
CA SER A 199 -7.09 -6.79 6.28
C SER A 199 -7.47 -7.44 4.93
N TRP A 200 -6.85 -8.56 4.56
CA TRP A 200 -7.00 -9.20 3.24
C TRP A 200 -8.42 -9.70 2.90
N MET A 201 -9.26 -9.92 3.90
CA MET A 201 -10.56 -10.61 3.74
C MET A 201 -11.54 -9.86 2.84
N TYR A 202 -11.63 -8.54 2.98
CA TYR A 202 -12.47 -7.71 2.10
C TYR A 202 -11.97 -7.73 0.67
N LEU A 203 -10.66 -7.62 0.48
CA LEU A 203 -10.05 -7.65 -0.83
C LEU A 203 -10.24 -9.02 -1.50
N ALA A 204 -10.11 -10.11 -0.77
CA ALA A 204 -10.34 -11.46 -1.30
C ALA A 204 -11.75 -11.61 -1.89
N ARG A 205 -12.78 -11.06 -1.24
CA ARG A 205 -14.16 -11.07 -1.75
C ARG A 205 -14.32 -10.24 -3.03
N ILE A 206 -13.67 -9.07 -3.08
CA ILE A 206 -13.68 -8.20 -4.26
C ILE A 206 -12.98 -8.87 -5.43
N VAL A 207 -11.79 -9.44 -5.20
CA VAL A 207 -11.02 -10.16 -6.23
C VAL A 207 -11.80 -11.39 -6.71
N ARG A 208 -12.38 -12.16 -5.79
CA ARG A 208 -13.24 -13.30 -6.15
C ARG A 208 -14.37 -12.88 -7.11
N ALA A 209 -15.09 -11.82 -6.80
CA ALA A 209 -16.19 -11.35 -7.66
C ALA A 209 -15.71 -10.96 -9.06
N ASN A 210 -14.56 -10.26 -9.14
CA ASN A 210 -13.96 -9.88 -10.42
C ASN A 210 -13.48 -11.11 -11.21
N VAL A 211 -12.78 -12.04 -10.58
CA VAL A 211 -12.25 -13.24 -11.23
C VAL A 211 -13.36 -14.16 -11.71
N LEU A 212 -14.48 -14.28 -10.97
CA LEU A 212 -15.66 -15.01 -11.43
C LEU A 212 -16.19 -14.48 -12.78
N SER A 213 -16.23 -13.15 -12.94
CA SER A 213 -16.63 -12.53 -14.21
C SER A 213 -15.59 -12.71 -15.32
N LEU A 214 -14.29 -12.70 -14.97
CA LEU A 214 -13.21 -12.77 -15.94
C LEU A 214 -12.98 -14.21 -16.46
N ARG A 215 -13.18 -15.24 -15.63
CA ARG A 215 -12.91 -16.63 -16.01
C ARG A 215 -13.85 -17.16 -17.12
N GLU A 216 -15.01 -16.50 -17.30
CA GLU A 216 -15.99 -16.84 -18.35
C GLU A 216 -15.68 -16.12 -19.69
N ARG A 217 -14.61 -15.33 -19.77
CA ARG A 217 -14.26 -14.60 -20.99
C ARG A 217 -13.59 -15.49 -22.02
N ASP A 218 -13.81 -15.18 -23.31
CA ASP A 218 -13.32 -15.96 -24.45
C ASP A 218 -11.80 -16.15 -24.44
N TYR A 219 -11.02 -15.15 -24.06
CA TYR A 219 -9.57 -15.26 -23.99
C TYR A 219 -9.07 -16.27 -22.95
N VAL A 220 -9.82 -16.46 -21.84
CA VAL A 220 -9.50 -17.46 -20.82
C VAL A 220 -9.82 -18.85 -21.34
N SER A 221 -10.96 -19.00 -21.99
CA SER A 221 -11.37 -20.26 -22.63
C SER A 221 -10.40 -20.67 -23.73
N ALA A 222 -9.95 -19.72 -24.56
CA ALA A 222 -8.95 -19.96 -25.60
C ALA A 222 -7.59 -20.36 -25.00
N ALA A 223 -7.13 -19.68 -23.93
CA ALA A 223 -5.87 -20.03 -23.25
C ALA A 223 -5.94 -21.46 -22.67
N ARG A 224 -7.09 -21.86 -22.12
CA ARG A 224 -7.31 -23.21 -21.62
C ARG A 224 -7.30 -24.26 -22.74
N ALA A 225 -7.97 -23.97 -23.86
CA ALA A 225 -8.00 -24.85 -25.03
C ALA A 225 -6.59 -25.06 -25.63
N LEU A 226 -5.72 -24.05 -25.55
CA LEU A 226 -4.32 -24.12 -25.96
C LEU A 226 -3.40 -24.79 -24.93
N GLY A 227 -3.96 -25.38 -23.85
CA GLY A 227 -3.20 -26.14 -22.85
C GLY A 227 -2.42 -25.28 -21.84
N SER A 228 -2.80 -24.02 -21.64
CA SER A 228 -2.17 -23.20 -20.58
C SER A 228 -2.45 -23.77 -19.20
N SER A 229 -1.42 -23.85 -18.35
CA SER A 229 -1.58 -24.29 -16.97
C SER A 229 -2.41 -23.31 -16.15
N ASP A 230 -3.10 -23.81 -15.13
CA ASP A 230 -3.93 -23.02 -14.20
C ASP A 230 -3.15 -21.85 -13.60
N ARG A 231 -1.92 -22.10 -13.14
CA ARG A 231 -1.03 -21.07 -12.61
C ARG A 231 -0.81 -19.93 -13.61
N ARG A 232 -0.59 -20.27 -14.89
CA ARG A 232 -0.40 -19.27 -15.95
C ARG A 232 -1.67 -18.50 -16.22
N ILE A 233 -2.83 -19.15 -16.21
CA ILE A 233 -4.14 -18.50 -16.38
C ILE A 233 -4.38 -17.51 -15.23
N ILE A 234 -4.18 -17.93 -13.98
CA ILE A 234 -4.40 -17.07 -12.81
C ILE A 234 -3.44 -15.88 -12.82
N LEU A 235 -2.12 -16.12 -12.93
CA LEU A 235 -1.11 -15.07 -12.77
C LEU A 235 -0.96 -14.15 -13.98
N SER A 236 -1.17 -14.67 -15.20
CA SER A 236 -0.91 -13.90 -16.43
C SER A 236 -2.17 -13.37 -17.10
N HIS A 237 -3.34 -13.96 -16.83
CA HIS A 237 -4.59 -13.56 -17.49
C HIS A 237 -5.63 -12.99 -16.51
N LEU A 238 -5.82 -13.58 -15.32
CA LEU A 238 -6.86 -13.15 -14.39
C LEU A 238 -6.38 -12.01 -13.48
N LEU A 239 -5.31 -12.20 -12.71
CA LEU A 239 -4.81 -11.21 -11.77
C LEU A 239 -4.43 -9.87 -12.41
N PRO A 240 -3.76 -9.80 -13.57
CA PRO A 240 -3.48 -8.52 -14.22
C PRO A 240 -4.73 -7.75 -14.63
N ASN A 241 -5.83 -8.45 -14.90
CA ASN A 241 -7.12 -7.83 -15.23
C ASN A 241 -7.94 -7.40 -14.00
N THR A 242 -7.48 -7.74 -12.78
CA THR A 242 -8.03 -7.26 -11.50
C THR A 242 -7.23 -6.14 -10.86
N THR A 243 -6.26 -5.55 -11.57
CA THR A 243 -5.37 -4.48 -11.04
C THR A 243 -6.11 -3.25 -10.54
N ALA A 244 -7.22 -2.85 -11.16
CA ALA A 244 -7.96 -1.68 -10.72
C ALA A 244 -8.46 -1.80 -9.27
N PRO A 245 -9.23 -2.83 -8.88
CA PRO A 245 -9.61 -3.01 -7.48
C PRO A 245 -8.42 -3.28 -6.55
N LEU A 246 -7.34 -3.92 -7.02
CA LEU A 246 -6.13 -4.14 -6.21
C LEU A 246 -5.45 -2.81 -5.84
N ILE A 247 -5.29 -1.89 -6.79
CA ILE A 247 -4.69 -0.57 -6.53
C ILE A 247 -5.55 0.25 -5.56
N VAL A 248 -6.87 0.26 -5.75
CA VAL A 248 -7.79 0.97 -4.86
C VAL A 248 -7.71 0.42 -3.44
N SER A 249 -7.76 -0.91 -3.27
CA SER A 249 -7.65 -1.54 -1.95
C SER A 249 -6.28 -1.31 -1.34
N ALA A 250 -5.19 -1.39 -2.11
CA ALA A 250 -3.84 -1.12 -1.60
C ALA A 250 -3.71 0.31 -1.04
N THR A 251 -4.24 1.30 -1.75
CA THR A 251 -4.16 2.70 -1.30
C THR A 251 -4.98 2.96 -0.05
N LEU A 252 -6.19 2.41 0.03
CA LEU A 252 -7.03 2.47 1.24
C LEU A 252 -6.43 1.63 2.37
N GLY A 253 -5.83 0.49 2.05
CA GLY A 253 -5.14 -0.40 2.99
C GLY A 253 -3.99 0.31 3.70
N VAL A 254 -3.16 1.09 2.99
CA VAL A 254 -2.11 1.92 3.61
C VAL A 254 -2.68 2.87 4.65
N ALA A 255 -3.74 3.61 4.29
CA ALA A 255 -4.37 4.56 5.21
C ALA A 255 -4.95 3.85 6.46
N ASN A 256 -5.67 2.75 6.26
CA ASN A 256 -6.24 1.97 7.35
C ASN A 256 -5.16 1.34 8.24
N ALA A 257 -4.05 0.88 7.66
CA ALA A 257 -2.94 0.30 8.42
C ALA A 257 -2.27 1.35 9.31
N ILE A 258 -2.03 2.58 8.81
CA ILE A 258 -1.47 3.69 9.59
C ILE A 258 -2.41 4.06 10.74
N LEU A 259 -3.73 4.13 10.49
CA LEU A 259 -4.70 4.40 11.55
C LEU A 259 -4.73 3.28 12.60
N SER A 260 -4.69 2.01 12.16
CA SER A 260 -4.67 0.86 13.06
C SER A 260 -3.41 0.81 13.93
N GLU A 261 -2.25 1.14 13.34
CA GLU A 261 -0.99 1.27 14.07
C GLU A 261 -1.08 2.36 15.13
N ALA A 262 -1.61 3.54 14.76
CA ALA A 262 -1.77 4.65 15.70
C ALA A 262 -2.67 4.28 16.90
N TYR A 263 -3.74 3.52 16.67
CA TYR A 263 -4.57 3.01 17.77
C TYR A 263 -3.80 2.08 18.72
N VAL A 264 -3.00 1.16 18.18
CA VAL A 264 -2.22 0.22 19.00
C VAL A 264 -1.08 0.91 19.73
N SER A 265 -0.43 1.87 19.08
CA SER A 265 0.65 2.65 19.71
C SER A 265 0.17 3.58 20.84
N PHE A 266 -1.12 3.94 20.80
CA PHE A 266 -1.74 4.76 21.85
C PHE A 266 -2.22 3.93 23.06
N LEU A 267 -2.60 2.67 22.85
CA LEU A 267 -3.08 1.74 23.91
C LEU A 267 -1.93 1.08 24.67
#